data_a5b41d10fdee6dfe5ef6c9f0919c738b
#
_entry.id   a5b41d10fdee6dfe5ef6c9f0919c738b
#
_cell.length_a   1.000
_cell.length_b   1.000
_cell.length_c   1.000
_cell.angle_alpha   90.00
_cell.angle_beta   90.00
_cell.angle_gamma   90.00
#
_symmetry.space_group_name_H-M   'P 1'
#
loop_
_entity.id
_entity.type
_entity.pdbx_description
1 polymer ?
#
loop_
_entity_poly.entity_id
_entity_poly.type
_entity_poly.pdbx_seq_one_letter_code
_entity_poly.pdbx_strand_id
1 'polypeptide(L)'
;MTATLQTQVGPSSALLPRPLRIAPGVALSAIGLGGLAVLVLWWHDTVFVHGLGDWLTNAGRITGLLAGYAVVVLLALMARVPALERGVGTDRLARWHAMGGRYTVSLAVAHTLLIIWGYAVTAHAGLVSQTWSLLATYPDVLMATVAVCLLVGVGVASARAARRRLSYETWHFVHLYTYLAVALAFSHQFATGADFLNDARTRWLWSAMYIGVAALLLWYRVLTPLLALPRRRLRVVVIHRESADVVSVYVTGRRLDQLNAEPGQFFRWRFLTRDLWWAANPYSLSAPPRPDLLRITVKIAGDHSAALLALRPGTRVLAEGPYGSFTAARRRRRKVLLLAGGVGITPLRVLFETLPAHPGDVTLIYRANTPDQLVLRSELDAIAYQRGARVHYLTGPPRHGANDPLSPERLRRLVPDLRHHDVFLCGPEGMMAAAQATLRQAGVPRRHIHSESFAF
;
A
#
# COMPACT_ATOMS: atom_id res chain seq x y z
N MET A 1 39.78 29.63 10.24
CA MET A 1 40.07 28.32 10.86
C MET A 1 38.97 27.35 10.41
N THR A 2 39.23 26.65 9.33
CA THR A 2 38.30 25.69 8.69
C THR A 2 38.68 24.29 9.15
N ALA A 3 37.90 23.72 10.04
CA ALA A 3 38.14 22.37 10.53
C ALA A 3 37.50 21.35 9.56
N THR A 4 38.34 20.69 8.80
CA THR A 4 38.00 19.56 7.92
C THR A 4 37.75 18.33 8.79
N LEU A 5 36.50 17.98 9.00
CA LEU A 5 36.11 16.69 9.60
C LEU A 5 36.18 15.60 8.53
N GLN A 6 37.33 14.96 8.43
CA GLN A 6 37.47 13.67 7.74
C GLN A 6 36.82 12.59 8.60
N THR A 7 35.64 12.14 8.20
CA THR A 7 35.01 10.94 8.77
C THR A 7 35.59 9.71 8.08
N GLN A 8 36.46 8.99 8.76
CA GLN A 8 36.87 7.64 8.39
C GLN A 8 35.65 6.71 8.49
N VAL A 9 35.19 6.22 7.36
CA VAL A 9 34.21 5.13 7.29
C VAL A 9 34.96 3.82 7.48
N GLY A 10 34.96 3.33 8.70
CA GLY A 10 35.42 1.97 9.01
C GLY A 10 34.38 0.93 8.57
N PRO A 11 34.79 -0.19 7.98
CA PRO A 11 33.88 -1.28 7.63
C PRO A 11 33.63 -2.17 8.86
N SER A 12 32.57 -1.90 9.60
CA SER A 12 32.00 -2.86 10.55
C SER A 12 30.50 -2.97 10.32
N SER A 13 30.13 -3.61 9.22
CA SER A 13 28.78 -4.14 9.08
C SER A 13 28.72 -5.50 9.78
N ALA A 14 28.52 -5.50 11.11
CA ALA A 14 27.99 -6.66 11.78
C ALA A 14 26.74 -7.10 11.01
N LEU A 15 26.71 -8.38 10.62
CA LEU A 15 25.59 -9.01 9.91
C LEU A 15 24.33 -8.96 10.78
N LEU A 16 23.63 -7.84 10.76
CA LEU A 16 22.28 -7.77 11.33
C LEU A 16 21.44 -8.83 10.61
N PRO A 17 20.66 -9.63 11.33
CA PRO A 17 19.81 -10.64 10.72
C PRO A 17 18.91 -9.97 9.68
N ARG A 18 18.95 -10.47 8.44
CA ARG A 18 18.14 -9.92 7.35
C ARG A 18 16.68 -9.96 7.74
N PRO A 19 15.95 -8.83 7.68
CA PRO A 19 14.55 -8.79 8.08
C PRO A 19 13.73 -9.76 7.23
N LEU A 20 12.81 -10.49 7.87
CA LEU A 20 11.93 -11.45 7.21
C LEU A 20 11.16 -10.77 6.06
N ARG A 21 11.15 -11.41 4.89
CA ARG A 21 10.45 -10.95 3.68
C ARG A 21 9.65 -12.10 3.09
N ILE A 22 8.34 -11.89 2.92
CA ILE A 22 7.45 -12.87 2.30
C ILE A 22 7.36 -12.54 0.80
N ALA A 23 7.87 -13.44 -0.04
CA ALA A 23 7.81 -13.25 -1.49
C ALA A 23 6.35 -13.22 -2.01
N PRO A 24 6.05 -12.45 -3.07
CA PRO A 24 4.70 -12.37 -3.63
C PRO A 24 4.10 -13.73 -4.00
N GLY A 25 4.90 -14.65 -4.55
CA GLY A 25 4.47 -16.01 -4.88
C GLY A 25 4.02 -16.79 -3.64
N VAL A 26 4.79 -16.72 -2.55
CA VAL A 26 4.44 -17.39 -1.27
C VAL A 26 3.12 -16.86 -0.72
N ALA A 27 2.94 -15.53 -0.73
CA ALA A 27 1.68 -14.93 -0.27
C ALA A 27 0.48 -15.38 -1.12
N LEU A 28 0.60 -15.38 -2.46
CA LEU A 28 -0.46 -15.84 -3.35
C LEU A 28 -0.73 -17.34 -3.20
N SER A 29 0.30 -18.16 -3.04
CA SER A 29 0.13 -19.61 -2.79
C SER A 29 -0.60 -19.84 -1.48
N ALA A 30 -0.29 -19.11 -0.41
CA ALA A 30 -1.00 -19.22 0.86
C ALA A 30 -2.49 -18.83 0.73
N ILE A 31 -2.79 -17.73 0.00
CA ILE A 31 -4.17 -17.33 -0.29
C ILE A 31 -4.89 -18.40 -1.11
N GLY A 32 -4.25 -18.96 -2.14
CA GLY A 32 -4.84 -19.99 -2.99
C GLY A 32 -5.10 -21.29 -2.23
N LEU A 33 -4.15 -21.74 -1.41
CA LEU A 33 -4.30 -22.93 -0.57
C LEU A 33 -5.43 -22.79 0.46
N GLY A 34 -5.55 -21.59 1.08
CA GLY A 34 -6.68 -21.33 1.99
C GLY A 34 -8.02 -21.34 1.27
N GLY A 35 -8.12 -20.78 0.06
CA GLY A 35 -9.32 -20.88 -0.76
C GLY A 35 -9.65 -22.33 -1.16
N LEU A 36 -8.64 -23.12 -1.49
CA LEU A 36 -8.83 -24.56 -1.77
C LEU A 36 -9.32 -25.31 -0.53
N ALA A 37 -8.78 -25.00 0.65
CA ALA A 37 -9.25 -25.60 1.91
C ALA A 37 -10.73 -25.29 2.17
N VAL A 38 -11.20 -24.07 1.87
CA VAL A 38 -12.63 -23.70 1.94
C VAL A 38 -13.47 -24.51 0.96
N LEU A 39 -12.99 -24.73 -0.27
CA LEU A 39 -13.68 -25.59 -1.25
C LEU A 39 -13.76 -27.04 -0.80
N VAL A 40 -12.69 -27.58 -0.23
CA VAL A 40 -12.65 -28.94 0.30
C VAL A 40 -13.63 -29.09 1.48
N LEU A 41 -13.65 -28.11 2.39
CA LEU A 41 -14.59 -28.07 3.51
C LEU A 41 -16.04 -28.15 3.00
N TRP A 42 -16.42 -27.24 2.11
CA TRP A 42 -17.76 -27.20 1.53
C TRP A 42 -18.11 -28.51 0.83
N TRP A 43 -17.17 -29.08 0.05
CA TRP A 43 -17.40 -30.35 -0.67
C TRP A 43 -17.65 -31.51 0.28
N HIS A 44 -16.91 -31.61 1.37
CA HIS A 44 -17.06 -32.66 2.38
C HIS A 44 -18.45 -32.61 3.05
N ASP A 45 -18.98 -31.42 3.27
CA ASP A 45 -20.27 -31.22 3.95
C ASP A 45 -21.47 -31.16 3.00
N THR A 46 -21.23 -31.31 1.67
CA THR A 46 -22.27 -31.31 0.63
C THR A 46 -22.57 -32.73 0.18
N VAL A 47 -23.28 -33.52 1.02
CA VAL A 47 -23.36 -34.99 0.81
C VAL A 47 -24.50 -35.41 -0.11
N PHE A 48 -25.66 -34.78 -0.09
CA PHE A 48 -26.80 -35.16 -0.97
C PHE A 48 -27.53 -33.89 -1.42
N VAL A 49 -27.58 -33.68 -2.74
CA VAL A 49 -28.29 -32.56 -3.36
C VAL A 49 -29.40 -33.10 -4.21
N HIS A 50 -30.66 -32.84 -3.82
CA HIS A 50 -31.83 -33.25 -4.52
C HIS A 50 -32.61 -32.05 -5.04
N GLY A 51 -32.63 -31.87 -6.35
CA GLY A 51 -33.43 -30.84 -6.99
C GLY A 51 -32.75 -29.41 -7.01
N LEU A 52 -33.45 -28.48 -7.66
CA LEU A 52 -32.95 -27.13 -7.94
C LEU A 52 -32.74 -26.31 -6.67
N GLY A 53 -33.63 -26.43 -5.69
CA GLY A 53 -33.53 -25.64 -4.43
C GLY A 53 -32.27 -25.97 -3.66
N ASP A 54 -31.89 -27.25 -3.56
CA ASP A 54 -30.65 -27.67 -2.88
C ASP A 54 -29.41 -27.22 -3.63
N TRP A 55 -29.40 -27.30 -4.97
CA TRP A 55 -28.30 -26.80 -5.79
C TRP A 55 -28.08 -25.32 -5.58
N LEU A 56 -29.13 -24.50 -5.59
CA LEU A 56 -29.07 -23.07 -5.35
C LEU A 56 -28.56 -22.74 -3.94
N THR A 57 -29.09 -23.47 -2.94
CA THR A 57 -28.68 -23.31 -1.54
C THR A 57 -27.20 -23.65 -1.36
N ASN A 58 -26.74 -24.77 -1.92
CA ASN A 58 -25.33 -25.14 -1.84
C ASN A 58 -24.39 -24.19 -2.62
N ALA A 59 -24.82 -23.70 -3.77
CA ALA A 59 -24.11 -22.63 -4.48
C ALA A 59 -24.07 -21.34 -3.65
N GLY A 60 -25.14 -21.03 -2.94
CA GLY A 60 -25.18 -19.94 -1.97
C GLY A 60 -24.18 -20.15 -0.82
N ARG A 61 -24.13 -21.36 -0.24
CA ARG A 61 -23.20 -21.69 0.85
C ARG A 61 -21.74 -21.48 0.43
N ILE A 62 -21.30 -22.05 -0.70
CA ILE A 62 -19.89 -21.89 -1.13
C ILE A 62 -19.54 -20.44 -1.44
N THR A 63 -20.46 -19.66 -2.04
CA THR A 63 -20.19 -18.23 -2.29
C THR A 63 -20.09 -17.45 -0.98
N GLY A 64 -20.87 -17.79 0.05
CA GLY A 64 -20.78 -17.22 1.39
C GLY A 64 -19.47 -17.56 2.10
N LEU A 65 -19.05 -18.81 2.09
CA LEU A 65 -17.78 -19.26 2.67
C LEU A 65 -16.58 -18.59 2.00
N LEU A 66 -16.58 -18.51 0.67
CA LEU A 66 -15.52 -17.82 -0.07
C LEU A 66 -15.52 -16.31 0.20
N ALA A 67 -16.69 -15.68 0.36
CA ALA A 67 -16.79 -14.27 0.75
C ALA A 67 -16.20 -14.03 2.14
N GLY A 68 -16.54 -14.88 3.13
CA GLY A 68 -16.00 -14.80 4.49
C GLY A 68 -14.47 -15.00 4.53
N TYR A 69 -13.96 -15.99 3.81
CA TYR A 69 -12.52 -16.19 3.66
C TYR A 69 -11.84 -14.98 3.00
N ALA A 70 -12.42 -14.47 1.91
CA ALA A 70 -11.87 -13.30 1.20
C ALA A 70 -11.82 -12.06 2.10
N VAL A 71 -12.82 -11.85 2.97
CA VAL A 71 -12.79 -10.77 3.98
C VAL A 71 -11.55 -10.89 4.87
N VAL A 72 -11.26 -12.09 5.40
CA VAL A 72 -10.08 -12.30 6.25
C VAL A 72 -8.79 -12.01 5.48
N VAL A 73 -8.68 -12.47 4.23
CA VAL A 73 -7.54 -12.17 3.35
C VAL A 73 -7.40 -10.66 3.15
N LEU A 74 -8.49 -9.95 2.85
CA LEU A 74 -8.47 -8.50 2.65
C LEU A 74 -8.01 -7.73 3.89
N LEU A 75 -8.44 -8.14 5.06
CA LEU A 75 -8.01 -7.58 6.33
C LEU A 75 -6.52 -7.85 6.59
N ALA A 76 -6.06 -9.09 6.33
CA ALA A 76 -4.66 -9.48 6.47
C ALA A 76 -3.73 -8.69 5.53
N LEU A 77 -4.13 -8.46 4.27
CA LEU A 77 -3.38 -7.64 3.32
C LEU A 77 -3.17 -6.20 3.81
N MET A 78 -4.13 -5.67 4.58
CA MET A 78 -4.09 -4.32 5.12
C MET A 78 -3.61 -4.25 6.59
N ALA A 79 -3.26 -5.37 7.21
CA ALA A 79 -2.81 -5.42 8.60
C ALA A 79 -1.42 -4.83 8.83
N ARG A 80 -0.69 -4.44 7.76
CA ARG A 80 0.66 -3.85 7.83
C ARG A 80 1.71 -4.75 8.44
N VAL A 81 1.63 -6.05 8.17
CA VAL A 81 2.64 -7.03 8.58
C VAL A 81 3.97 -6.70 7.89
N PRO A 82 5.05 -6.37 8.63
CA PRO A 82 6.30 -5.89 8.02
C PRO A 82 6.91 -6.86 7.02
N ALA A 83 6.78 -8.16 7.23
CA ALA A 83 7.28 -9.19 6.32
C ALA A 83 6.57 -9.17 4.95
N LEU A 84 5.26 -8.92 4.93
CA LEU A 84 4.47 -8.74 3.70
C LEU A 84 4.82 -7.42 3.00
N GLU A 85 4.87 -6.33 3.76
CA GLU A 85 5.20 -5.00 3.22
C GLU A 85 6.58 -4.97 2.55
N ARG A 86 7.60 -5.55 3.20
CA ARG A 86 8.96 -5.61 2.67
C ARG A 86 9.10 -6.56 1.48
N GLY A 87 8.34 -7.64 1.44
CA GLY A 87 8.43 -8.65 0.38
C GLY A 87 7.57 -8.36 -0.84
N VAL A 88 6.31 -8.04 -0.63
CA VAL A 88 5.31 -7.78 -1.68
C VAL A 88 5.34 -6.31 -2.12
N GLY A 89 5.39 -5.39 -1.17
CA GLY A 89 5.29 -3.94 -1.35
C GLY A 89 3.86 -3.43 -1.15
N THR A 90 3.74 -2.29 -0.47
CA THR A 90 2.46 -1.66 -0.07
C THR A 90 1.53 -1.44 -1.27
N ASP A 91 2.04 -0.92 -2.39
CA ASP A 91 1.26 -0.66 -3.61
C ASP A 91 0.65 -1.93 -4.20
N ARG A 92 1.39 -3.04 -4.15
CA ARG A 92 0.89 -4.31 -4.66
C ARG A 92 -0.16 -4.90 -3.73
N LEU A 93 0.07 -4.81 -2.42
CA LEU A 93 -0.91 -5.23 -1.41
C LEU A 93 -2.21 -4.43 -1.55
N ALA A 94 -2.14 -3.11 -1.74
CA ALA A 94 -3.30 -2.25 -1.98
C ALA A 94 -4.05 -2.62 -3.27
N ARG A 95 -3.33 -2.92 -4.37
CA ARG A 95 -3.96 -3.40 -5.60
C ARG A 95 -4.64 -4.75 -5.43
N TRP A 96 -4.04 -5.69 -4.70
CA TRP A 96 -4.66 -6.98 -4.40
C TRP A 96 -5.90 -6.82 -3.53
N HIS A 97 -5.84 -5.95 -2.52
CA HIS A 97 -7.00 -5.59 -1.70
C HIS A 97 -8.13 -4.99 -2.55
N ALA A 98 -7.86 -4.02 -3.39
CA ALA A 98 -8.86 -3.41 -4.26
C ALA A 98 -9.47 -4.40 -5.28
N MET A 99 -8.67 -5.32 -5.79
CA MET A 99 -9.16 -6.39 -6.68
C MET A 99 -10.01 -7.41 -5.90
N GLY A 100 -9.49 -7.91 -4.79
CA GLY A 100 -10.19 -8.88 -3.93
C GLY A 100 -11.49 -8.32 -3.38
N GLY A 101 -11.53 -7.01 -3.02
CA GLY A 101 -12.75 -6.37 -2.53
C GLY A 101 -13.91 -6.45 -3.52
N ARG A 102 -13.65 -6.31 -4.81
CA ARG A 102 -14.68 -6.47 -5.84
C ARG A 102 -15.25 -7.90 -5.86
N TYR A 103 -14.38 -8.91 -5.82
CA TYR A 103 -14.81 -10.30 -5.74
C TYR A 103 -15.57 -10.60 -4.45
N THR A 104 -15.12 -10.05 -3.32
CA THR A 104 -15.80 -10.24 -2.02
C THR A 104 -17.23 -9.69 -2.05
N VAL A 105 -17.43 -8.47 -2.56
CA VAL A 105 -18.78 -7.89 -2.71
C VAL A 105 -19.63 -8.70 -3.66
N SER A 106 -19.10 -9.11 -4.82
CA SER A 106 -19.84 -9.95 -5.78
C SER A 106 -20.24 -11.29 -5.19
N LEU A 107 -19.34 -11.94 -4.44
CA LEU A 107 -19.63 -13.22 -3.77
C LEU A 107 -20.69 -13.07 -2.67
N ALA A 108 -20.64 -11.99 -1.88
CA ALA A 108 -21.64 -11.71 -0.85
C ALA A 108 -23.04 -11.46 -1.44
N VAL A 109 -23.12 -10.71 -2.54
CA VAL A 109 -24.37 -10.49 -3.27
C VAL A 109 -24.88 -11.81 -3.86
N ALA A 110 -24.01 -12.59 -4.52
CA ALA A 110 -24.37 -13.89 -5.08
C ALA A 110 -24.86 -14.85 -3.98
N HIS A 111 -24.17 -14.90 -2.83
CA HIS A 111 -24.61 -15.66 -1.66
C HIS A 111 -26.04 -15.28 -1.26
N THR A 112 -26.30 -14.01 -1.05
CA THR A 112 -27.62 -13.53 -0.63
C THR A 112 -28.73 -13.94 -1.61
N LEU A 113 -28.49 -13.70 -2.90
CA LEU A 113 -29.48 -14.01 -3.95
C LEU A 113 -29.71 -15.52 -4.09
N LEU A 114 -28.66 -16.32 -4.08
CA LEU A 114 -28.74 -17.77 -4.21
C LEU A 114 -29.44 -18.43 -3.01
N ILE A 115 -29.16 -17.94 -1.80
CA ILE A 115 -29.83 -18.45 -0.58
C ILE A 115 -31.32 -18.10 -0.64
N ILE A 116 -31.69 -16.86 -0.91
CA ILE A 116 -33.10 -16.48 -1.02
C ILE A 116 -33.83 -17.34 -2.07
N TRP A 117 -33.21 -17.49 -3.23
CA TRP A 117 -33.81 -18.24 -4.33
C TRP A 117 -33.91 -19.76 -4.01
N GLY A 118 -32.85 -20.36 -3.45
CA GLY A 118 -32.83 -21.75 -3.05
C GLY A 118 -33.94 -22.07 -2.04
N TYR A 119 -34.05 -21.28 -0.99
CA TYR A 119 -35.11 -21.40 0.01
C TYR A 119 -36.50 -21.18 -0.57
N ALA A 120 -36.69 -20.25 -1.48
CA ALA A 120 -37.96 -19.98 -2.14
C ALA A 120 -38.40 -21.16 -2.99
N VAL A 121 -37.50 -21.79 -3.75
CA VAL A 121 -37.76 -23.00 -4.54
C VAL A 121 -38.12 -24.17 -3.64
N THR A 122 -37.38 -24.41 -2.57
CA THR A 122 -37.60 -25.52 -1.62
C THR A 122 -38.93 -25.34 -0.87
N ALA A 123 -39.27 -24.11 -0.49
CA ALA A 123 -40.52 -23.79 0.21
C ALA A 123 -41.72 -23.63 -0.72
N HIS A 124 -41.57 -23.77 -2.05
CA HIS A 124 -42.59 -23.41 -3.05
C HIS A 124 -43.23 -22.05 -2.85
N ALA A 125 -42.45 -21.08 -2.39
CA ALA A 125 -42.87 -19.74 -2.04
C ALA A 125 -42.35 -18.69 -3.03
N GLY A 126 -43.02 -17.51 -3.07
CA GLY A 126 -42.52 -16.38 -3.84
C GLY A 126 -41.26 -15.77 -3.22
N LEU A 127 -40.41 -15.21 -4.05
CA LEU A 127 -39.13 -14.59 -3.58
C LEU A 127 -39.33 -13.53 -2.48
N VAL A 128 -40.36 -12.68 -2.61
CA VAL A 128 -40.64 -11.61 -1.65
C VAL A 128 -41.08 -12.17 -0.30
N SER A 129 -42.02 -13.14 -0.31
CA SER A 129 -42.51 -13.79 0.91
C SER A 129 -41.40 -14.57 1.60
N GLN A 130 -40.55 -15.27 0.83
CA GLN A 130 -39.41 -15.99 1.38
C GLN A 130 -38.36 -15.03 1.98
N THR A 131 -38.07 -13.91 1.31
CA THR A 131 -37.16 -12.90 1.86
C THR A 131 -37.67 -12.37 3.20
N TRP A 132 -38.97 -12.05 3.29
CA TRP A 132 -39.58 -11.62 4.54
C TRP A 132 -39.48 -12.68 5.63
N SER A 133 -39.79 -13.91 5.29
CA SER A 133 -39.68 -15.07 6.22
C SER A 133 -38.23 -15.18 6.77
N LEU A 134 -37.23 -15.13 5.89
CA LEU A 134 -35.81 -15.22 6.30
C LEU A 134 -35.45 -14.07 7.24
N LEU A 135 -35.89 -12.85 6.96
CA LEU A 135 -35.61 -11.66 7.81
C LEU A 135 -36.30 -11.74 9.17
N ALA A 136 -37.53 -12.28 9.22
CA ALA A 136 -38.36 -12.28 10.42
C ALA A 136 -38.07 -13.48 11.36
N THR A 137 -37.69 -14.65 10.81
CA THR A 137 -37.64 -15.87 11.58
C THR A 137 -36.25 -16.46 11.79
N TYR A 138 -35.29 -16.13 10.91
CA TYR A 138 -33.94 -16.70 11.05
C TYR A 138 -33.03 -15.80 11.88
N PRO A 139 -32.29 -16.37 12.85
CA PRO A 139 -31.42 -15.58 13.71
C PRO A 139 -30.31 -14.89 12.89
N ASP A 140 -30.01 -13.66 13.24
CA ASP A 140 -28.93 -12.84 12.68
C ASP A 140 -29.02 -12.51 11.18
N VAL A 141 -30.08 -12.93 10.46
CA VAL A 141 -30.25 -12.64 9.02
C VAL A 141 -30.48 -11.15 8.78
N LEU A 142 -31.18 -10.46 9.69
CA LEU A 142 -31.30 -8.99 9.61
C LEU A 142 -29.94 -8.30 9.69
N MET A 143 -29.05 -8.73 10.62
CA MET A 143 -27.69 -8.20 10.73
C MET A 143 -26.86 -8.48 9.48
N ALA A 144 -26.99 -9.69 8.90
CA ALA A 144 -26.34 -10.06 7.65
C ALA A 144 -26.83 -9.20 6.47
N THR A 145 -28.12 -8.87 6.45
CA THR A 145 -28.70 -7.98 5.43
C THR A 145 -28.13 -6.56 5.54
N VAL A 146 -28.04 -6.02 6.74
CA VAL A 146 -27.36 -4.72 6.97
C VAL A 146 -25.89 -4.80 6.54
N ALA A 147 -25.20 -5.90 6.86
CA ALA A 147 -23.81 -6.12 6.47
C ALA A 147 -23.61 -6.09 4.94
N VAL A 148 -24.45 -6.82 4.18
CA VAL A 148 -24.32 -6.82 2.71
C VAL A 148 -24.68 -5.46 2.11
N CYS A 149 -25.67 -4.74 2.64
CA CYS A 149 -25.98 -3.38 2.23
C CYS A 149 -24.80 -2.43 2.45
N LEU A 150 -24.14 -2.50 3.62
CA LEU A 150 -22.93 -1.72 3.90
C LEU A 150 -21.78 -2.10 2.95
N LEU A 151 -21.54 -3.38 2.70
CA LEU A 151 -20.49 -3.84 1.77
C LEU A 151 -20.74 -3.35 0.34
N VAL A 152 -21.98 -3.42 -0.13
CA VAL A 152 -22.36 -2.90 -1.45
C VAL A 152 -22.19 -1.39 -1.50
N GLY A 153 -22.66 -0.65 -0.48
CA GLY A 153 -22.51 0.81 -0.40
C GLY A 153 -21.04 1.24 -0.44
N VAL A 154 -20.19 0.58 0.36
CA VAL A 154 -18.73 0.82 0.34
C VAL A 154 -18.11 0.41 -1.00
N GLY A 155 -18.56 -0.70 -1.60
CA GLY A 155 -18.11 -1.15 -2.92
C GLY A 155 -18.40 -0.12 -4.00
N VAL A 156 -19.61 0.45 -4.02
CA VAL A 156 -20.02 1.52 -4.93
C VAL A 156 -19.20 2.78 -4.70
N ALA A 157 -19.03 3.22 -3.44
CA ALA A 157 -18.22 4.39 -3.10
C ALA A 157 -16.73 4.21 -3.48
N SER A 158 -16.24 2.97 -3.49
CA SER A 158 -14.86 2.63 -3.88
C SER A 158 -14.68 2.40 -5.38
N ALA A 159 -15.77 2.34 -6.16
CA ALA A 159 -15.69 2.26 -7.61
C ALA A 159 -15.04 3.53 -8.18
N ARG A 160 -14.23 3.38 -9.26
CA ARG A 160 -13.43 4.48 -9.81
C ARG A 160 -14.22 5.77 -10.10
N ALA A 161 -15.43 5.65 -10.61
CA ALA A 161 -16.27 6.79 -10.94
C ALA A 161 -16.74 7.56 -9.70
N ALA A 162 -17.20 6.86 -8.66
CA ALA A 162 -17.62 7.45 -7.39
C ALA A 162 -16.40 7.97 -6.60
N ARG A 163 -15.30 7.20 -6.55
CA ARG A 163 -14.08 7.57 -5.85
C ARG A 163 -13.48 8.90 -6.32
N ARG A 164 -13.58 9.22 -7.61
CA ARG A 164 -13.10 10.50 -8.17
C ARG A 164 -13.92 11.71 -7.73
N ARG A 165 -15.15 11.51 -7.25
CA ARG A 165 -16.07 12.56 -6.78
C ARG A 165 -15.99 12.80 -5.27
N LEU A 166 -15.37 11.88 -4.53
CA LEU A 166 -15.24 11.95 -3.08
C LEU A 166 -13.87 12.50 -2.67
N SER A 167 -13.82 13.32 -1.61
CA SER A 167 -12.55 13.60 -0.94
C SER A 167 -11.97 12.32 -0.36
N TYR A 168 -10.64 12.28 -0.17
CA TYR A 168 -9.98 11.11 0.43
C TYR A 168 -10.56 10.81 1.82
N GLU A 169 -10.79 11.83 2.60
CA GLU A 169 -11.29 11.76 3.97
C GLU A 169 -12.69 11.14 4.00
N THR A 170 -13.61 11.66 3.17
CA THR A 170 -14.97 11.13 3.07
C THR A 170 -14.99 9.68 2.66
N TRP A 171 -14.23 9.34 1.60
CA TRP A 171 -14.11 7.95 1.17
C TRP A 171 -13.52 7.06 2.28
N HIS A 172 -12.49 7.52 2.99
CA HIS A 172 -11.86 6.75 4.06
C HIS A 172 -12.84 6.46 5.20
N PHE A 173 -13.63 7.45 5.63
CA PHE A 173 -14.67 7.26 6.65
C PHE A 173 -15.73 6.26 6.18
N VAL A 174 -16.25 6.40 4.97
CA VAL A 174 -17.21 5.45 4.39
C VAL A 174 -16.60 4.04 4.34
N HIS A 175 -15.33 3.93 3.97
CA HIS A 175 -14.65 2.63 3.90
C HIS A 175 -14.49 1.97 5.28
N LEU A 176 -14.41 2.72 6.38
CA LEU A 176 -14.33 2.15 7.73
C LEU A 176 -15.61 1.38 8.13
N TYR A 177 -16.77 1.68 7.52
CA TYR A 177 -17.99 0.89 7.75
C TYR A 177 -17.85 -0.58 7.31
N THR A 178 -16.82 -0.93 6.53
CA THR A 178 -16.50 -2.34 6.27
C THR A 178 -16.21 -3.14 7.52
N TYR A 179 -15.60 -2.53 8.55
CA TYR A 179 -15.37 -3.21 9.83
C TYR A 179 -16.68 -3.54 10.54
N LEU A 180 -17.64 -2.62 10.52
CA LEU A 180 -18.98 -2.87 11.05
C LEU A 180 -19.69 -3.97 10.26
N ALA A 181 -19.62 -3.93 8.93
CA ALA A 181 -20.20 -4.96 8.07
C ALA A 181 -19.61 -6.35 8.36
N VAL A 182 -18.28 -6.44 8.57
CA VAL A 182 -17.61 -7.70 8.94
C VAL A 182 -18.09 -8.20 10.30
N ALA A 183 -18.22 -7.33 11.29
CA ALA A 183 -18.71 -7.70 12.63
C ALA A 183 -20.15 -8.23 12.58
N LEU A 184 -21.04 -7.57 11.84
CA LEU A 184 -22.44 -7.98 11.68
C LEU A 184 -22.55 -9.30 10.89
N ALA A 185 -21.73 -9.49 9.84
CA ALA A 185 -21.72 -10.73 9.07
C ALA A 185 -21.13 -11.91 9.85
N PHE A 186 -20.27 -11.65 10.85
CA PHE A 186 -19.59 -12.71 11.60
C PHE A 186 -20.58 -13.54 12.44
N SER A 187 -21.48 -12.91 13.17
CA SER A 187 -22.46 -13.62 14.00
C SER A 187 -23.40 -14.47 13.17
N HIS A 188 -23.86 -13.95 12.03
CA HIS A 188 -24.72 -14.68 11.09
C HIS A 188 -24.10 -16.02 10.63
N GLN A 189 -22.78 -16.06 10.38
CA GLN A 189 -22.11 -17.28 9.93
C GLN A 189 -22.27 -18.43 10.93
N PHE A 190 -22.25 -18.14 12.23
CA PHE A 190 -22.41 -19.16 13.28
C PHE A 190 -23.86 -19.43 13.65
N ALA A 191 -24.74 -18.46 13.42
CA ALA A 191 -26.15 -18.62 13.75
C ALA A 191 -26.92 -19.49 12.74
N THR A 192 -26.53 -19.45 11.46
CA THR A 192 -27.28 -20.10 10.37
C THR A 192 -26.38 -20.92 9.43
N GLY A 193 -25.06 -20.85 9.55
CA GLY A 193 -24.15 -21.59 8.69
C GLY A 193 -24.11 -23.08 9.01
N ALA A 194 -24.67 -23.91 8.14
CA ALA A 194 -24.75 -25.35 8.34
C ALA A 194 -23.38 -26.00 8.61
N ASP A 195 -22.33 -25.53 7.96
CA ASP A 195 -20.94 -26.00 8.12
C ASP A 195 -20.38 -25.75 9.53
N PHE A 196 -20.96 -24.81 10.27
CA PHE A 196 -20.50 -24.44 11.61
C PHE A 196 -21.40 -24.94 12.74
N LEU A 197 -22.66 -25.24 12.45
CA LEU A 197 -23.60 -25.70 13.47
C LEU A 197 -23.26 -27.11 13.96
N ASN A 198 -22.85 -28.01 13.08
CA ASN A 198 -22.66 -29.41 13.36
C ASN A 198 -21.19 -29.82 13.55
N ASP A 199 -20.22 -29.03 13.17
CA ASP A 199 -18.78 -29.32 13.32
C ASP A 199 -18.05 -28.27 14.17
N ALA A 200 -17.72 -28.66 15.40
CA ALA A 200 -16.98 -27.84 16.32
C ALA A 200 -15.56 -27.51 15.84
N ARG A 201 -14.90 -28.39 15.09
CA ARG A 201 -13.53 -28.19 14.57
C ARG A 201 -13.53 -27.07 13.53
N THR A 202 -14.44 -27.13 12.57
CA THR A 202 -14.62 -26.09 11.55
C THR A 202 -14.94 -24.76 12.18
N ARG A 203 -15.83 -24.73 13.18
CA ARG A 203 -16.16 -23.52 13.93
C ARG A 203 -14.94 -22.90 14.62
N TRP A 204 -14.11 -23.71 15.28
CA TRP A 204 -12.90 -23.24 15.95
C TRP A 204 -11.84 -22.75 14.95
N LEU A 205 -11.62 -23.46 13.84
CA LEU A 205 -10.67 -23.02 12.80
C LEU A 205 -11.10 -21.70 12.16
N TRP A 206 -12.40 -21.56 11.88
CA TRP A 206 -12.94 -20.33 11.32
C TRP A 206 -12.82 -19.16 12.29
N SER A 207 -13.20 -19.36 13.55
CA SER A 207 -13.03 -18.36 14.60
C SER A 207 -11.57 -17.96 14.80
N ALA A 208 -10.64 -18.93 14.81
CA ALA A 208 -9.21 -18.67 14.94
C ALA A 208 -8.66 -17.81 13.79
N MET A 209 -9.16 -18.00 12.57
CA MET A 209 -8.79 -17.20 11.41
C MET A 209 -9.23 -15.73 11.59
N TYR A 210 -10.46 -15.47 12.03
CA TYR A 210 -10.95 -14.11 12.30
C TYR A 210 -10.24 -13.47 13.51
N ILE A 211 -10.06 -14.22 14.60
CA ILE A 211 -9.32 -13.76 15.78
C ILE A 211 -7.87 -13.46 15.41
N GLY A 212 -7.24 -14.31 14.61
CA GLY A 212 -5.86 -14.12 14.15
C GLY A 212 -5.69 -12.82 13.36
N VAL A 213 -6.59 -12.54 12.40
CA VAL A 213 -6.51 -11.29 11.63
C VAL A 213 -6.85 -10.07 12.49
N ALA A 214 -7.80 -10.18 13.43
CA ALA A 214 -8.09 -9.10 14.37
C ALA A 214 -6.89 -8.81 15.29
N ALA A 215 -6.20 -9.84 15.76
CA ALA A 215 -4.96 -9.71 16.54
C ALA A 215 -3.83 -9.05 15.73
N LEU A 216 -3.66 -9.42 14.44
CA LEU A 216 -2.69 -8.76 13.56
C LEU A 216 -3.01 -7.27 13.37
N LEU A 217 -4.28 -6.93 13.14
CA LEU A 217 -4.72 -5.54 13.01
C LEU A 217 -4.47 -4.76 14.31
N LEU A 218 -4.86 -5.31 15.45
CA LEU A 218 -4.63 -4.69 16.76
C LEU A 218 -3.13 -4.47 17.01
N TRP A 219 -2.32 -5.50 16.77
CA TRP A 219 -0.88 -5.44 17.01
C TRP A 219 -0.18 -4.41 16.10
N TYR A 220 -0.34 -4.53 14.79
CA TYR A 220 0.44 -3.70 13.86
C TYR A 220 -0.16 -2.34 13.61
N ARG A 221 -1.48 -2.15 13.70
CA ARG A 221 -2.11 -0.85 13.41
C ARG A 221 -2.40 -0.01 14.65
N VAL A 222 -2.44 -0.63 15.83
CA VAL A 222 -2.75 0.08 17.09
C VAL A 222 -1.59 -0.02 18.08
N LEU A 223 -1.23 -1.22 18.53
CA LEU A 223 -0.27 -1.38 19.61
C LEU A 223 1.15 -0.97 19.21
N THR A 224 1.62 -1.39 18.02
CA THR A 224 2.97 -1.03 17.58
C THR A 224 3.19 0.49 17.46
N PRO A 225 2.31 1.28 16.84
CA PRO A 225 2.43 2.74 16.85
C PRO A 225 2.37 3.35 18.25
N LEU A 226 1.44 2.91 19.10
CA LEU A 226 1.29 3.44 20.46
C LEU A 226 2.53 3.17 21.31
N LEU A 227 3.09 1.97 21.27
CA LEU A 227 4.31 1.59 21.99
C LEU A 227 5.57 2.32 21.47
N ALA A 228 5.56 2.76 20.22
CA ALA A 228 6.67 3.53 19.65
C ALA A 228 6.71 4.99 20.12
N LEU A 229 5.57 5.55 20.51
CA LEU A 229 5.38 6.95 20.92
C LEU A 229 6.38 7.42 22.01
N PRO A 230 6.39 6.80 23.22
CA PRO A 230 7.26 7.26 24.29
C PRO A 230 8.73 6.97 24.05
N ARG A 231 9.04 6.00 23.18
CA ARG A 231 10.41 5.54 22.93
C ARG A 231 11.18 6.46 21.99
N ARG A 232 10.53 7.00 20.96
CA ARG A 232 11.18 7.76 19.87
C ARG A 232 11.17 9.26 20.08
N ARG A 233 10.17 9.82 20.75
CA ARG A 233 10.02 11.26 21.06
C ARG A 233 10.31 12.18 19.88
N LEU A 234 9.75 11.85 18.69
CA LEU A 234 9.97 12.60 17.48
C LEU A 234 9.45 14.02 17.60
N ARG A 235 10.24 15.00 17.14
CA ARG A 235 9.89 16.44 17.10
C ARG A 235 10.40 17.09 15.83
N VAL A 236 9.63 18.03 15.31
CA VAL A 236 10.08 18.93 14.25
C VAL A 236 11.19 19.80 14.79
N VAL A 237 12.29 19.94 14.01
CA VAL A 237 13.41 20.83 14.33
C VAL A 237 13.39 22.07 13.45
N VAL A 238 13.30 21.84 12.13
CA VAL A 238 13.36 22.90 11.12
C VAL A 238 12.36 22.59 10.02
N ILE A 239 11.76 23.63 9.49
CA ILE A 239 10.99 23.61 8.25
C ILE A 239 11.73 24.50 7.26
N HIS A 240 12.11 23.93 6.13
CA HIS A 240 12.81 24.65 5.07
C HIS A 240 11.96 24.68 3.81
N ARG A 241 11.75 25.85 3.22
CA ARG A 241 11.00 26.01 1.98
C ARG A 241 11.95 25.79 0.80
N GLU A 242 11.73 24.74 0.04
CA GLU A 242 12.56 24.38 -1.12
C GLU A 242 12.13 25.14 -2.38
N SER A 243 10.82 25.39 -2.53
CA SER A 243 10.22 26.17 -3.62
C SER A 243 8.89 26.79 -3.17
N ALA A 244 8.16 27.42 -4.08
CA ALA A 244 6.84 28.00 -3.79
C ALA A 244 5.85 26.96 -3.25
N ASP A 245 5.95 25.70 -3.72
CA ASP A 245 5.00 24.62 -3.43
C ASP A 245 5.66 23.37 -2.81
N VAL A 246 6.93 23.46 -2.37
CA VAL A 246 7.63 22.33 -1.75
C VAL A 246 8.31 22.74 -0.45
N VAL A 247 8.15 21.91 0.58
CA VAL A 247 8.72 22.13 1.91
C VAL A 247 9.46 20.89 2.39
N SER A 248 10.63 21.09 2.99
CA SER A 248 11.39 20.06 3.72
C SER A 248 11.16 20.22 5.22
N VAL A 249 10.79 19.11 5.89
CA VAL A 249 10.60 19.04 7.33
C VAL A 249 11.67 18.15 7.93
N TYR A 250 12.43 18.69 8.85
CA TYR A 250 13.46 17.97 9.59
C TYR A 250 12.92 17.54 10.95
N VAL A 251 13.06 16.26 11.25
CA VAL A 251 12.51 15.64 12.46
C VAL A 251 13.64 14.97 13.24
N THR A 252 13.85 15.40 14.48
CA THR A 252 14.76 14.74 15.41
C THR A 252 14.03 13.73 16.30
N GLY A 253 14.77 12.84 16.92
CA GLY A 253 14.20 11.86 17.83
C GLY A 253 15.27 11.03 18.52
N ARG A 254 14.81 10.10 19.38
CA ARG A 254 15.69 9.14 20.06
C ARG A 254 15.66 7.78 19.33
N ARG A 255 16.82 7.11 19.24
CA ARG A 255 16.95 5.74 18.70
C ARG A 255 16.42 5.62 17.28
N LEU A 256 16.70 6.61 16.43
CA LEU A 256 16.28 6.58 15.02
C LEU A 256 17.01 5.50 14.23
N ASP A 257 18.19 5.08 14.67
CA ASP A 257 18.92 3.90 14.20
C ASP A 257 18.11 2.61 14.32
N GLN A 258 17.30 2.48 15.38
CA GLN A 258 16.42 1.31 15.60
C GLN A 258 15.17 1.29 14.69
N LEU A 259 14.96 2.33 13.90
CA LEU A 259 13.91 2.30 12.86
C LEU A 259 14.22 1.27 11.75
N ASN A 260 15.50 0.92 11.58
CA ASN A 260 15.95 0.06 10.49
C ASN A 260 15.39 0.50 9.12
N ALA A 261 15.32 1.82 8.93
CA ALA A 261 14.81 2.40 7.70
C ALA A 261 15.83 2.23 6.57
N GLU A 262 15.40 1.64 5.48
CA GLU A 262 16.20 1.52 4.26
C GLU A 262 15.98 2.76 3.37
N PRO A 263 17.03 3.25 2.67
CA PRO A 263 16.89 4.26 1.64
C PRO A 263 15.81 3.93 0.62
N GLY A 264 14.93 4.91 0.34
CA GLY A 264 13.79 4.75 -0.57
C GLY A 264 12.49 4.33 0.12
N GLN A 265 12.50 4.02 1.40
CA GLN A 265 11.29 3.74 2.17
C GLN A 265 10.58 5.01 2.60
N PHE A 266 9.29 4.88 2.94
CA PHE A 266 8.45 5.94 3.46
C PHE A 266 7.89 5.60 4.86
N PHE A 267 7.41 6.62 5.55
CA PHE A 267 6.66 6.50 6.78
C PHE A 267 5.30 7.18 6.62
N ARG A 268 4.35 6.78 7.45
CA ARG A 268 3.14 7.57 7.64
C ARG A 268 3.38 8.53 8.79
N TRP A 269 3.34 9.81 8.44
CA TRP A 269 3.64 10.90 9.35
C TRP A 269 2.36 11.54 9.86
N ARG A 270 2.32 11.75 11.16
CA ARG A 270 1.24 12.47 11.83
C ARG A 270 1.86 13.55 12.71
N PHE A 271 1.49 14.78 12.46
CA PHE A 271 1.94 15.92 13.25
C PHE A 271 0.89 16.22 14.31
N LEU A 272 1.29 16.25 15.60
CA LEU A 272 0.36 16.39 16.71
C LEU A 272 0.06 17.86 16.99
N THR A 273 -0.55 18.52 15.98
CA THR A 273 -1.18 19.86 16.11
C THR A 273 -2.68 19.70 16.08
N ARG A 274 -3.43 20.78 16.40
CA ARG A 274 -4.89 20.77 16.41
C ARG A 274 -5.48 20.32 15.08
N ASP A 275 -4.85 20.72 13.96
CA ASP A 275 -5.38 20.52 12.61
C ASP A 275 -4.85 19.25 11.92
N LEU A 276 -3.75 18.66 12.41
CA LEU A 276 -3.06 17.57 11.73
C LEU A 276 -3.02 16.24 12.50
N TRP A 277 -3.46 16.22 13.76
CA TRP A 277 -3.32 15.05 14.64
C TRP A 277 -4.10 13.82 14.17
N TRP A 278 -5.20 14.02 13.45
CA TRP A 278 -6.12 12.96 13.02
C TRP A 278 -5.68 12.25 11.75
N ALA A 279 -4.89 12.90 10.87
CA ALA A 279 -4.47 12.31 9.61
C ALA A 279 -2.98 11.90 9.62
N ALA A 280 -2.70 10.76 9.02
CA ALA A 280 -1.36 10.25 8.83
C ALA A 280 -1.07 10.11 7.34
N ASN A 281 -0.16 10.94 6.83
CA ASN A 281 0.17 10.96 5.40
C ASN A 281 1.47 10.22 5.12
N PRO A 282 1.55 9.48 4.01
CA PRO A 282 2.76 8.80 3.59
C PRO A 282 3.74 9.77 2.95
N TYR A 283 4.92 9.94 3.53
CA TYR A 283 6.01 10.71 2.94
C TYR A 283 7.30 9.89 2.99
N SER A 284 7.98 9.82 1.84
CA SER A 284 9.28 9.18 1.71
C SER A 284 10.36 10.01 2.38
N LEU A 285 11.36 9.33 2.93
CA LEU A 285 12.57 10.03 3.36
C LEU A 285 13.22 10.71 2.16
N SER A 286 13.68 11.93 2.34
CA SER A 286 14.40 12.73 1.33
C SER A 286 15.88 12.90 1.64
N ALA A 287 16.35 12.34 2.74
CA ALA A 287 17.76 12.19 3.09
C ALA A 287 17.98 10.81 3.72
N PRO A 288 19.20 10.25 3.67
CA PRO A 288 19.53 9.03 4.40
C PRO A 288 19.19 9.17 5.88
N PRO A 289 18.56 8.14 6.49
CA PRO A 289 18.23 8.19 7.90
C PRO A 289 19.51 8.27 8.73
N ARG A 290 19.57 9.25 9.62
CA ARG A 290 20.65 9.42 10.59
C ARG A 290 20.18 9.00 11.97
N PRO A 291 21.09 8.68 12.91
CA PRO A 291 20.71 8.29 14.27
C PRO A 291 19.91 9.36 15.02
N ASP A 292 20.05 10.62 14.63
CA ASP A 292 19.50 11.81 15.29
C ASP A 292 18.50 12.59 14.43
N LEU A 293 18.44 12.34 13.11
CA LEU A 293 17.71 13.20 12.18
C LEU A 293 17.08 12.42 11.02
N LEU A 294 15.83 12.74 10.73
CA LEU A 294 15.10 12.32 9.54
C LEU A 294 14.65 13.55 8.76
N ARG A 295 14.57 13.44 7.43
CA ARG A 295 14.05 14.49 6.56
C ARG A 295 12.99 13.94 5.63
N ILE A 296 11.89 14.66 5.50
CA ILE A 296 10.89 14.48 4.45
C ILE A 296 10.78 15.77 3.65
N THR A 297 10.51 15.64 2.36
CA THR A 297 10.27 16.78 1.47
C THR A 297 8.92 16.57 0.80
N VAL A 298 8.01 17.52 0.97
CA VAL A 298 6.59 17.39 0.67
C VAL A 298 6.16 18.48 -0.30
N LYS A 299 5.44 18.09 -1.36
CA LYS A 299 4.75 19.02 -2.24
C LYS A 299 3.41 19.42 -1.64
N ILE A 300 3.12 20.71 -1.64
CA ILE A 300 1.82 21.26 -1.23
C ILE A 300 0.82 20.96 -2.33
N ALA A 301 -0.14 20.07 -2.03
CA ALA A 301 -1.15 19.61 -2.98
C ALA A 301 -2.59 19.70 -2.43
N GLY A 302 -2.77 20.30 -1.25
CA GLY A 302 -4.06 20.46 -0.56
C GLY A 302 -3.85 20.97 0.86
N ASP A 303 -4.94 21.21 1.58
CA ASP A 303 -4.95 21.88 2.89
C ASP A 303 -4.05 21.20 3.92
N HIS A 304 -4.04 19.87 3.93
CA HIS A 304 -3.23 19.09 4.87
C HIS A 304 -1.73 19.26 4.65
N SER A 305 -1.27 19.26 3.40
CA SER A 305 0.13 19.52 3.06
C SER A 305 0.49 21.01 3.21
N ALA A 306 -0.44 21.93 2.98
CA ALA A 306 -0.27 23.34 3.21
C ALA A 306 -0.07 23.68 4.71
N ALA A 307 -0.78 22.97 5.59
CA ALA A 307 -0.64 23.13 7.03
C ALA A 307 0.76 22.77 7.57
N LEU A 308 1.56 22.02 6.80
CA LEU A 308 2.96 21.74 7.16
C LEU A 308 3.83 23.00 7.19
N LEU A 309 3.49 24.04 6.43
CA LEU A 309 4.19 25.33 6.46
C LEU A 309 4.02 26.09 7.80
N ALA A 310 2.92 25.82 8.51
CA ALA A 310 2.60 26.44 9.80
C ALA A 310 3.15 25.65 11.00
N LEU A 311 3.84 24.53 10.76
CA LEU A 311 4.47 23.76 11.83
C LEU A 311 5.51 24.62 12.57
N ARG A 312 5.65 24.36 13.87
CA ARG A 312 6.65 25.04 14.71
C ARG A 312 7.70 24.05 15.17
N PRO A 313 8.96 24.48 15.34
CA PRO A 313 9.96 23.70 16.04
C PRO A 313 9.43 23.21 17.39
N GLY A 314 9.73 21.95 17.76
CA GLY A 314 9.20 21.29 18.95
C GLY A 314 7.88 20.56 18.74
N THR A 315 7.15 20.75 17.63
CA THR A 315 5.92 19.99 17.33
C THR A 315 6.19 18.49 17.42
N ARG A 316 5.37 17.79 18.19
CA ARG A 316 5.47 16.32 18.34
C ARG A 316 5.02 15.64 17.06
N VAL A 317 5.72 14.56 16.69
CA VAL A 317 5.47 13.80 15.49
C VAL A 317 5.33 12.31 15.79
N LEU A 318 4.42 11.64 15.09
CA LEU A 318 4.33 10.20 15.03
C LEU A 318 4.75 9.76 13.63
N ALA A 319 5.66 8.79 13.55
CA ALA A 319 6.05 8.14 12.31
C ALA A 319 5.81 6.64 12.45
N GLU A 320 4.89 6.14 11.65
CA GLU A 320 4.59 4.71 11.53
C GLU A 320 5.34 4.17 10.31
N GLY A 321 6.10 3.11 10.49
CA GLY A 321 6.92 2.51 9.43
C GLY A 321 8.22 1.92 10.00
N PRO A 322 9.20 1.63 9.14
CA PRO A 322 9.27 1.96 7.71
C PRO A 322 8.41 1.07 6.83
N TYR A 323 7.88 1.64 5.75
CA TYR A 323 7.08 0.97 4.73
C TYR A 323 7.72 1.10 3.35
N GLY A 324 7.24 0.29 2.41
CA GLY A 324 7.70 0.31 1.03
C GLY A 324 8.82 -0.68 0.75
N SER A 325 8.90 -1.07 -0.50
CA SER A 325 9.92 -2.00 -1.01
C SER A 325 10.81 -1.38 -2.10
N PHE A 326 10.75 -0.06 -2.23
CA PHE A 326 11.48 0.70 -3.24
C PHE A 326 12.91 1.00 -2.77
N THR A 327 13.67 -0.08 -2.52
CA THR A 327 15.00 -0.02 -1.91
C THR A 327 16.07 -0.67 -2.80
N ALA A 328 17.33 -0.47 -2.44
CA ALA A 328 18.47 -1.11 -3.11
C ALA A 328 18.36 -2.64 -3.22
N ALA A 329 17.60 -3.29 -2.33
CA ALA A 329 17.35 -4.72 -2.36
C ALA A 329 16.61 -5.21 -3.62
N ARG A 330 15.95 -4.31 -4.36
CA ARG A 330 15.33 -4.62 -5.66
C ARG A 330 16.31 -4.66 -6.81
N ARG A 331 17.51 -4.10 -6.63
CA ARG A 331 18.54 -4.04 -7.65
C ARG A 331 19.03 -5.45 -8.00
N ARG A 332 19.12 -5.71 -9.30
CA ARG A 332 19.60 -6.97 -9.88
C ARG A 332 20.74 -6.76 -10.89
N ARG A 333 20.97 -5.52 -11.33
CA ARG A 333 21.94 -5.15 -12.34
C ARG A 333 22.95 -4.15 -11.82
N ARG A 334 24.13 -4.14 -12.40
CA ARG A 334 25.21 -3.23 -12.00
C ARG A 334 24.86 -1.77 -12.32
N LYS A 335 24.37 -1.50 -13.55
CA LYS A 335 23.99 -0.16 -13.96
C LYS A 335 22.56 0.19 -13.51
N VAL A 336 22.35 1.39 -13.04
CA VAL A 336 21.07 1.86 -12.51
C VAL A 336 20.70 3.20 -13.13
N LEU A 337 19.46 3.29 -13.61
CA LEU A 337 18.82 4.54 -13.96
C LEU A 337 17.80 4.92 -12.87
N LEU A 338 17.95 6.10 -12.30
CA LEU A 338 16.97 6.73 -11.44
C LEU A 338 16.18 7.75 -12.28
N LEU A 339 14.86 7.62 -12.37
CA LEU A 339 14.03 8.52 -13.17
C LEU A 339 12.96 9.17 -12.28
N ALA A 340 13.15 10.45 -12.01
CA ALA A 340 12.34 11.24 -11.10
C ALA A 340 11.40 12.21 -11.84
N GLY A 341 10.18 12.39 -11.32
CA GLY A 341 9.26 13.44 -11.74
C GLY A 341 8.77 14.27 -10.57
N GLY A 342 9.01 15.60 -10.59
CA GLY A 342 8.60 16.48 -9.52
C GLY A 342 9.07 15.99 -8.15
N VAL A 343 8.17 15.94 -7.16
CA VAL A 343 8.50 15.50 -5.79
C VAL A 343 8.84 14.00 -5.69
N GLY A 344 8.66 13.22 -6.77
CA GLY A 344 9.18 11.85 -6.87
C GLY A 344 10.70 11.74 -6.76
N ILE A 345 11.40 12.88 -6.77
CA ILE A 345 12.84 12.96 -6.47
C ILE A 345 13.17 12.52 -5.03
N THR A 346 12.24 12.60 -4.08
CA THR A 346 12.51 12.38 -2.66
C THR A 346 13.10 11.00 -2.35
N PRO A 347 12.48 9.85 -2.68
CA PRO A 347 13.08 8.54 -2.45
C PRO A 347 14.29 8.31 -3.38
N LEU A 348 14.26 8.87 -4.59
CA LEU A 348 15.33 8.67 -5.56
C LEU A 348 16.60 9.44 -5.18
N ARG A 349 16.49 10.60 -4.56
CA ARG A 349 17.64 11.34 -4.01
C ARG A 349 18.37 10.52 -2.95
N VAL A 350 17.63 9.84 -2.07
CA VAL A 350 18.22 8.98 -1.04
C VAL A 350 18.91 7.78 -1.68
N LEU A 351 18.25 7.13 -2.63
CA LEU A 351 18.86 6.03 -3.40
C LEU A 351 20.09 6.52 -4.20
N PHE A 352 20.03 7.70 -4.79
CA PHE A 352 21.14 8.29 -5.55
C PHE A 352 22.38 8.51 -4.69
N GLU A 353 22.20 8.87 -3.42
CA GLU A 353 23.29 9.02 -2.46
C GLU A 353 23.81 7.67 -1.94
N THR A 354 22.95 6.67 -1.72
CA THR A 354 23.28 5.50 -0.91
C THR A 354 23.42 4.18 -1.67
N LEU A 355 22.92 4.09 -2.92
CA LEU A 355 23.04 2.86 -3.72
C LEU A 355 24.52 2.46 -3.86
N PRO A 356 24.91 1.24 -3.48
CA PRO A 356 26.28 0.76 -3.72
C PRO A 356 26.55 0.68 -5.23
N ALA A 357 27.44 1.52 -5.76
CA ALA A 357 27.75 1.56 -7.18
C ALA A 357 29.14 2.12 -7.43
N HIS A 358 29.78 1.70 -8.52
CA HIS A 358 31.03 2.31 -8.98
C HIS A 358 30.74 3.66 -9.72
N PRO A 359 31.73 4.55 -9.81
CA PRO A 359 31.61 5.74 -10.63
C PRO A 359 31.12 5.42 -12.06
N GLY A 360 30.15 6.21 -12.54
CA GLY A 360 29.52 6.02 -13.86
C GLY A 360 28.42 4.96 -13.97
N ASP A 361 28.20 4.14 -12.93
CA ASP A 361 27.15 3.09 -12.96
C ASP A 361 25.75 3.61 -12.63
N VAL A 362 25.64 4.81 -12.06
CA VAL A 362 24.34 5.42 -11.72
C VAL A 362 24.10 6.68 -12.55
N THR A 363 22.94 6.75 -13.17
CA THR A 363 22.45 7.93 -13.88
C THR A 363 21.13 8.36 -13.27
N LEU A 364 20.99 9.66 -12.98
CA LEU A 364 19.73 10.27 -12.56
C LEU A 364 19.16 11.11 -13.70
N ILE A 365 17.93 10.90 -14.08
CA ILE A 365 17.14 11.79 -14.92
C ILE A 365 16.06 12.42 -14.06
N TYR A 366 16.06 13.72 -13.95
CA TYR A 366 15.08 14.48 -13.17
C TYR A 366 14.23 15.37 -14.05
N ARG A 367 12.93 15.08 -14.10
CA ARG A 367 11.94 15.78 -14.91
C ARG A 367 11.11 16.74 -14.09
N ALA A 368 10.98 17.99 -14.54
CA ALA A 368 10.07 19.01 -14.00
C ALA A 368 9.46 19.84 -15.13
N ASN A 369 8.35 20.54 -14.87
CA ASN A 369 7.75 21.39 -15.90
C ASN A 369 8.56 22.69 -16.10
N THR A 370 9.10 23.24 -15.02
CA THR A 370 9.90 24.48 -15.03
C THR A 370 11.18 24.28 -14.21
N PRO A 371 12.24 25.07 -14.45
CA PRO A 371 13.51 24.94 -13.74
C PRO A 371 13.42 25.15 -12.21
N ASP A 372 12.53 26.02 -11.75
CA ASP A 372 12.29 26.33 -10.34
C ASP A 372 11.61 25.15 -9.58
N GLN A 373 11.01 24.22 -10.30
CA GLN A 373 10.46 22.98 -9.73
C GLN A 373 11.50 21.87 -9.55
N LEU A 374 12.75 22.09 -9.96
CA LEU A 374 13.87 21.17 -9.72
C LEU A 374 14.41 21.34 -8.30
N VAL A 375 13.63 20.92 -7.31
CA VAL A 375 14.00 21.00 -5.89
C VAL A 375 15.19 20.10 -5.57
N LEU A 376 15.95 20.45 -4.52
CA LEU A 376 17.16 19.72 -4.06
C LEU A 376 18.28 19.66 -5.12
N ARG A 377 18.26 20.52 -6.13
CA ARG A 377 19.19 20.46 -7.26
C ARG A 377 20.66 20.57 -6.82
N SER A 378 20.99 21.52 -5.96
CA SER A 378 22.36 21.69 -5.43
C SER A 378 22.88 20.46 -4.70
N GLU A 379 22.01 19.76 -3.94
CA GLU A 379 22.38 18.50 -3.29
C GLU A 379 22.62 17.39 -4.32
N LEU A 380 21.79 17.30 -5.35
CA LEU A 380 21.93 16.29 -6.41
C LEU A 380 23.22 16.49 -7.19
N ASP A 381 23.59 17.73 -7.50
CA ASP A 381 24.84 18.07 -8.18
C ASP A 381 26.06 17.72 -7.32
N ALA A 382 26.00 18.00 -6.01
CA ALA A 382 27.06 17.63 -5.05
C ALA A 382 27.20 16.10 -4.93
N ILE A 383 26.10 15.36 -4.83
CA ILE A 383 26.10 13.89 -4.77
C ILE A 383 26.68 13.32 -6.08
N ALA A 384 26.28 13.87 -7.23
CA ALA A 384 26.79 13.45 -8.53
C ALA A 384 28.30 13.59 -8.63
N TYR A 385 28.80 14.75 -8.21
CA TYR A 385 30.23 15.03 -8.19
C TYR A 385 31.00 14.05 -7.27
N GLN A 386 30.54 13.90 -6.04
CA GLN A 386 31.16 12.99 -5.05
C GLN A 386 31.18 11.52 -5.50
N ARG A 387 30.18 11.10 -6.25
CA ARG A 387 30.02 9.69 -6.65
C ARG A 387 30.51 9.40 -8.08
N GLY A 388 30.94 10.42 -8.83
CA GLY A 388 31.23 10.27 -10.25
C GLY A 388 30.00 9.79 -11.03
N ALA A 389 28.78 10.21 -10.62
CA ALA A 389 27.52 9.82 -11.24
C ALA A 389 27.04 10.91 -12.22
N ARG A 390 26.08 10.58 -13.08
CA ARG A 390 25.53 11.53 -14.07
C ARG A 390 24.15 12.00 -13.67
N VAL A 391 23.89 13.28 -13.86
CA VAL A 391 22.55 13.87 -13.66
C VAL A 391 22.12 14.57 -14.95
N HIS A 392 20.89 14.33 -15.37
CA HIS A 392 20.24 15.03 -16.48
C HIS A 392 18.96 15.68 -16.00
N TYR A 393 18.89 17.00 -16.10
CA TYR A 393 17.70 17.78 -15.81
C TYR A 393 16.90 18.02 -17.09
N LEU A 394 15.64 17.59 -17.10
CA LEU A 394 14.73 17.73 -18.22
C LEU A 394 13.57 18.65 -17.82
N THR A 395 13.51 19.84 -18.39
CA THR A 395 12.46 20.83 -18.12
C THR A 395 11.59 21.06 -19.34
N GLY A 396 10.40 21.57 -19.13
CA GLY A 396 9.42 21.93 -20.15
C GLY A 396 8.07 21.22 -19.96
N PRO A 397 7.01 21.66 -20.65
CA PRO A 397 5.70 21.06 -20.55
C PRO A 397 5.69 19.59 -21.06
N PRO A 398 4.71 18.78 -20.66
CA PRO A 398 4.51 17.46 -21.26
C PRO A 398 4.34 17.60 -22.79
N ARG A 399 5.02 16.76 -23.55
CA ARG A 399 4.91 16.68 -25.01
C ARG A 399 4.66 15.22 -25.41
N HIS A 400 4.11 15.02 -26.59
CA HIS A 400 3.83 13.69 -27.13
C HIS A 400 4.69 13.40 -28.36
N GLY A 401 4.89 12.12 -28.64
CA GLY A 401 5.65 11.68 -29.83
C GLY A 401 7.16 11.91 -29.70
N ALA A 402 7.81 12.16 -30.81
CA ALA A 402 9.28 12.31 -30.92
C ALA A 402 9.83 13.51 -30.10
N ASN A 403 9.01 14.50 -29.83
CA ASN A 403 9.36 15.69 -29.05
C ASN A 403 9.20 15.48 -27.53
N ASP A 404 8.79 14.30 -27.07
CA ASP A 404 8.72 13.99 -25.63
C ASP A 404 10.15 13.95 -25.06
N PRO A 405 10.44 14.70 -23.98
CA PRO A 405 11.72 14.62 -23.29
C PRO A 405 12.11 13.22 -22.82
N LEU A 406 11.13 12.34 -22.66
CA LEU A 406 11.33 10.94 -22.30
C LEU A 406 11.14 9.97 -23.47
N SER A 407 11.21 10.43 -24.73
CA SER A 407 11.09 9.53 -25.90
C SER A 407 12.17 8.42 -25.87
N PRO A 408 11.90 7.23 -26.46
CA PRO A 408 12.84 6.10 -26.43
C PRO A 408 14.22 6.45 -27.02
N GLU A 409 14.24 7.26 -28.08
CA GLU A 409 15.47 7.69 -28.78
C GLU A 409 16.29 8.60 -27.86
N ARG A 410 15.62 9.54 -27.19
CA ARG A 410 16.29 10.47 -26.26
C ARG A 410 16.81 9.75 -25.03
N LEU A 411 16.04 8.82 -24.45
CA LEU A 411 16.51 8.01 -23.34
C LEU A 411 17.73 7.17 -23.70
N ARG A 412 17.76 6.56 -24.88
CA ARG A 412 18.94 5.79 -25.35
C ARG A 412 20.16 6.67 -25.56
N ARG A 413 19.99 7.93 -26.00
CA ARG A 413 21.09 8.91 -26.13
C ARG A 413 21.64 9.34 -24.75
N LEU A 414 20.76 9.62 -23.79
CA LEU A 414 21.15 10.02 -22.45
C LEU A 414 21.75 8.88 -21.63
N VAL A 415 21.25 7.67 -21.84
CA VAL A 415 21.66 6.47 -21.09
C VAL A 415 22.01 5.37 -22.10
N PRO A 416 23.27 5.31 -22.55
CA PRO A 416 23.74 4.21 -23.40
C PRO A 416 23.52 2.86 -22.69
N ASP A 417 23.19 1.82 -23.47
CA ASP A 417 22.89 0.47 -22.97
C ASP A 417 21.72 0.40 -21.96
N LEU A 418 20.73 1.29 -22.09
CA LEU A 418 19.58 1.39 -21.18
C LEU A 418 18.90 0.03 -20.92
N ARG A 419 18.86 -0.84 -21.92
CA ARG A 419 18.33 -2.22 -21.80
C ARG A 419 19.00 -3.06 -20.72
N HIS A 420 20.20 -2.72 -20.28
CA HIS A 420 20.99 -3.41 -19.27
C HIS A 420 20.96 -2.73 -17.88
N HIS A 421 20.13 -1.71 -17.71
CA HIS A 421 19.96 -1.02 -16.42
C HIS A 421 18.80 -1.61 -15.61
N ASP A 422 18.90 -1.55 -14.29
CA ASP A 422 17.72 -1.50 -13.44
C ASP A 422 17.22 -0.05 -13.39
N VAL A 423 15.91 0.14 -13.53
CA VAL A 423 15.31 1.47 -13.54
C VAL A 423 14.44 1.63 -12.30
N PHE A 424 14.73 2.66 -11.50
CA PHE A 424 13.89 3.09 -10.39
C PHE A 424 13.14 4.36 -10.82
N LEU A 425 11.80 4.28 -10.82
CA LEU A 425 10.92 5.30 -11.35
C LEU A 425 9.98 5.81 -10.25
N CYS A 426 9.96 7.13 -10.01
CA CYS A 426 9.03 7.75 -9.08
C CYS A 426 8.59 9.14 -9.58
N GLY A 427 7.27 9.40 -9.51
CA GLY A 427 6.70 10.66 -9.96
C GLY A 427 5.17 10.62 -10.11
N PRO A 428 4.57 11.63 -10.75
CA PRO A 428 3.15 11.68 -11.04
C PRO A 428 2.68 10.49 -11.89
N GLU A 429 1.46 10.00 -11.65
CA GLU A 429 0.92 8.77 -12.26
C GLU A 429 0.99 8.81 -13.80
N GLY A 430 0.59 9.92 -14.42
CA GLY A 430 0.63 10.06 -15.88
C GLY A 430 2.05 9.98 -16.45
N MET A 431 3.04 10.63 -15.79
CA MET A 431 4.44 10.53 -16.19
C MET A 431 4.97 9.11 -16.01
N MET A 432 4.64 8.46 -14.91
CA MET A 432 5.09 7.09 -14.63
C MET A 432 4.55 6.10 -15.66
N ALA A 433 3.27 6.20 -16.03
CA ALA A 433 2.66 5.36 -17.07
C ALA A 433 3.36 5.55 -18.43
N ALA A 434 3.57 6.80 -18.84
CA ALA A 434 4.29 7.13 -20.08
C ALA A 434 5.73 6.63 -20.03
N ALA A 435 6.48 6.91 -18.95
CA ALA A 435 7.86 6.47 -18.80
C ALA A 435 7.99 4.93 -18.81
N GLN A 436 7.07 4.20 -18.17
CA GLN A 436 7.05 2.73 -18.22
C GLN A 436 6.83 2.20 -19.62
N ALA A 437 5.95 2.83 -20.42
CA ALA A 437 5.73 2.46 -21.82
C ALA A 437 6.99 2.70 -22.64
N THR A 438 7.57 3.89 -22.51
CA THR A 438 8.80 4.29 -23.21
C THR A 438 10.00 3.39 -22.85
N LEU A 439 10.21 3.09 -21.58
CA LEU A 439 11.29 2.20 -21.14
C LEU A 439 11.17 0.79 -21.75
N ARG A 440 9.94 0.28 -21.86
CA ARG A 440 9.69 -1.02 -22.52
C ARG A 440 9.99 -0.95 -24.01
N GLN A 441 9.59 0.11 -24.71
CA GLN A 441 9.93 0.36 -26.12
C GLN A 441 11.44 0.53 -26.31
N ALA A 442 12.14 1.09 -25.32
CA ALA A 442 13.59 1.19 -25.31
C ALA A 442 14.31 -0.15 -25.02
N GLY A 443 13.56 -1.23 -24.73
CA GLY A 443 14.09 -2.58 -24.53
C GLY A 443 14.37 -2.95 -23.06
N VAL A 444 13.90 -2.17 -22.08
CA VAL A 444 14.04 -2.53 -20.65
C VAL A 444 12.99 -3.56 -20.26
N PRO A 445 13.37 -4.76 -19.80
CA PRO A 445 12.42 -5.78 -19.38
C PRO A 445 11.62 -5.33 -18.15
N ARG A 446 10.33 -5.68 -18.10
CA ARG A 446 9.39 -5.26 -17.05
C ARG A 446 9.87 -5.58 -15.63
N ARG A 447 10.59 -6.70 -15.43
CA ARG A 447 11.16 -7.13 -14.14
C ARG A 447 12.28 -6.23 -13.62
N HIS A 448 12.82 -5.37 -14.47
CA HIS A 448 13.89 -4.41 -14.16
C HIS A 448 13.39 -2.97 -14.07
N ILE A 449 12.07 -2.75 -14.13
CA ILE A 449 11.44 -1.45 -13.89
C ILE A 449 10.77 -1.51 -12.53
N HIS A 450 11.35 -0.81 -11.55
CA HIS A 450 10.87 -0.69 -10.19
C HIS A 450 10.19 0.67 -10.06
N SER A 451 8.94 0.71 -9.65
CA SER A 451 8.19 1.97 -9.54
C SER A 451 7.50 2.07 -8.19
N GLU A 452 7.44 3.28 -7.66
CA GLU A 452 6.64 3.64 -6.50
C GLU A 452 5.77 4.85 -6.85
N SER A 453 4.47 4.73 -6.58
CA SER A 453 3.48 5.77 -6.87
C SER A 453 3.08 6.46 -5.58
N PHE A 454 2.90 7.79 -5.63
CA PHE A 454 2.34 8.58 -4.53
C PHE A 454 0.80 8.73 -4.64
N ALA A 455 0.14 8.03 -5.55
CA ALA A 455 -1.31 7.96 -5.63
C ALA A 455 -1.84 7.00 -4.56
N PHE A 456 -2.45 7.56 -3.54
CA PHE A 456 -3.18 6.86 -2.47
C PHE A 456 -4.65 7.22 -2.49
#